data_5d5fa3d3c848c65afaff912ccfc64413
#
_entry.id   5d5fa3d3c848c65afaff912ccfc64413
#
_cell.length_a   1.000
_cell.length_b   1.000
_cell.length_c   1.000
_cell.angle_alpha   90.00
_cell.angle_beta   90.00
_cell.angle_gamma   90.00
#
_symmetry.space_group_name_H-M   'P 1'
#
loop_
_entity.id
_entity.type
_entity.pdbx_description
1 polymer ?
#
loop_
_entity_poly.entity_id
_entity_poly.type
_entity_poly.pdbx_seq_one_letter_code
_entity_poly.pdbx_strand_id
1 'polypeptide(L)'
;IDDSSGYFAALNIGKRSCTVDSDNLEQLICWADIVVHDLSPLMAAEKGIDAIRLFSLKPELVVLAITAFGSEGPEAEFRATDLILGAAGGWSMLCPATSSDPALPPLKVYGDQCYLMASISAAAVALATARDAADTGDGEFIDFSVQAYVASVLESALPTYTYKQEVATRRHERRLIPWKIFHAIDGPVFVACVEQ
;
A
#
# COMPACT_ATOMS: atom_id res chain seq x y z
N ILE A 1 7.88 18.34 -16.80
CA ILE A 1 6.62 17.71 -16.35
C ILE A 1 5.59 18.79 -16.48
N ASP A 2 4.58 18.55 -17.27
CA ASP A 2 3.47 19.48 -17.38
C ASP A 2 2.74 19.50 -16.03
N ASP A 3 2.88 20.60 -15.30
CA ASP A 3 2.27 20.82 -13.97
C ASP A 3 0.74 20.88 -14.01
N SER A 4 0.14 20.59 -15.15
CA SER A 4 -1.30 20.64 -15.38
C SER A 4 -2.05 19.36 -15.05
N SER A 5 -1.37 18.30 -14.56
CA SER A 5 -2.04 17.04 -14.17
C SER A 5 -2.96 17.26 -12.97
N GLY A 6 -4.27 17.16 -13.17
CA GLY A 6 -5.26 17.22 -12.10
C GLY A 6 -5.04 16.16 -11.01
N TYR A 7 -4.47 15.01 -11.38
CA TYR A 7 -4.09 13.94 -10.45
C TYR A 7 -2.94 14.39 -9.52
N PHE A 8 -1.90 14.99 -10.09
CA PHE A 8 -0.79 15.55 -9.29
C PHE A 8 -1.29 16.65 -8.34
N ALA A 9 -2.10 17.57 -8.85
CA ALA A 9 -2.66 18.63 -8.03
C ALA A 9 -3.51 18.09 -6.88
N ALA A 10 -4.36 17.10 -7.13
CA ALA A 10 -5.21 16.47 -6.12
C ALA A 10 -4.39 15.79 -5.00
N LEU A 11 -3.31 15.06 -5.36
CA LEU A 11 -2.46 14.38 -4.39
C LEU A 11 -1.53 15.32 -3.61
N ASN A 12 -1.35 16.57 -4.07
CA ASN A 12 -0.44 17.53 -3.46
C ASN A 12 -1.12 18.77 -2.87
N ILE A 13 -2.45 18.75 -2.72
CA ILE A 13 -3.20 19.86 -2.08
C ILE A 13 -2.64 20.12 -0.69
N GLY A 14 -2.34 21.39 -0.40
CA GLY A 14 -1.85 21.84 0.90
C GLY A 14 -0.38 21.54 1.18
N LYS A 15 0.35 20.84 0.30
CA LYS A 15 1.78 20.59 0.44
C LYS A 15 2.58 21.84 0.06
N ARG A 16 3.69 22.04 0.74
CA ARG A 16 4.68 23.09 0.44
C ARG A 16 5.94 22.41 -0.13
N SER A 17 6.53 23.02 -1.16
CA SER A 17 7.77 22.57 -1.75
C SER A 17 8.95 23.34 -1.18
N CYS A 18 10.07 22.66 -0.96
CA CYS A 18 11.35 23.28 -0.66
C CYS A 18 12.47 22.53 -1.39
N THR A 19 13.58 23.20 -1.62
CA THR A 19 14.80 22.58 -2.09
C THR A 19 15.56 22.07 -0.88
N VAL A 20 15.99 20.81 -0.94
CA VAL A 20 16.75 20.15 0.12
C VAL A 20 18.19 20.02 -0.33
N ASP A 21 19.11 20.50 0.52
CA ASP A 21 20.56 20.34 0.39
C ASP A 21 21.12 19.82 1.73
N SER A 22 22.42 19.55 1.80
CA SER A 22 23.08 19.07 3.01
C SER A 22 22.94 20.02 4.20
N ASP A 23 22.84 21.32 3.92
CA ASP A 23 22.89 22.36 4.96
C ASP A 23 21.54 22.55 5.66
N ASN A 24 20.43 22.32 4.93
CA ASN A 24 19.08 22.50 5.46
C ASN A 24 18.37 21.20 5.82
N LEU A 25 18.87 20.03 5.39
CA LEU A 25 18.24 18.73 5.68
C LEU A 25 18.09 18.50 7.18
N GLU A 26 19.14 18.71 7.96
CA GLU A 26 19.08 18.49 9.41
C GLU A 26 18.10 19.44 10.11
N GLN A 27 18.01 20.69 9.65
CA GLN A 27 17.04 21.64 10.18
C GLN A 27 15.59 21.20 9.89
N LEU A 28 15.34 20.66 8.69
CA LEU A 28 14.02 20.13 8.32
C LEU A 28 13.67 18.90 9.15
N ILE A 29 14.62 18.00 9.38
CA ILE A 29 14.43 16.80 10.23
C ILE A 29 14.11 17.23 11.67
N CYS A 30 14.86 18.16 12.26
CA CYS A 30 14.60 18.64 13.60
C CYS A 30 13.25 19.36 13.74
N TRP A 31 12.75 19.96 12.65
CA TRP A 31 11.45 20.62 12.63
C TRP A 31 10.29 19.64 12.44
N ALA A 32 10.49 18.53 11.71
CA ALA A 32 9.44 17.57 11.38
C ALA A 32 9.05 16.70 12.59
N ASP A 33 7.78 16.35 12.69
CA ASP A 33 7.29 15.31 13.59
C ASP A 33 7.27 13.94 12.94
N ILE A 34 7.06 13.90 11.62
CA ILE A 34 7.03 12.69 10.80
C ILE A 34 7.87 12.92 9.56
N VAL A 35 8.80 12.01 9.26
CA VAL A 35 9.50 11.93 7.97
C VAL A 35 8.94 10.76 7.18
N VAL A 36 8.51 11.02 5.94
CA VAL A 36 7.98 9.99 5.02
C VAL A 36 8.88 9.89 3.81
N HIS A 37 9.28 8.68 3.44
CA HIS A 37 10.06 8.43 2.23
C HIS A 37 9.68 7.09 1.57
N ASP A 38 10.01 6.96 0.29
CA ASP A 38 9.82 5.74 -0.53
C ASP A 38 11.16 5.15 -1.01
N LEU A 39 12.26 5.50 -0.33
CA LEU A 39 13.60 5.05 -0.69
C LEU A 39 13.85 3.64 -0.17
N SER A 40 14.57 2.84 -0.99
CA SER A 40 15.12 1.58 -0.51
C SER A 40 16.14 1.81 0.62
N PRO A 41 16.44 0.80 1.45
CA PRO A 41 17.37 0.95 2.57
C PRO A 41 18.72 1.52 2.17
N LEU A 42 19.28 1.04 1.06
CA LEU A 42 20.56 1.53 0.53
C LEU A 42 20.48 3.00 0.13
N MET A 43 19.42 3.38 -0.58
CA MET A 43 19.22 4.77 -1.00
C MET A 43 18.96 5.71 0.18
N ALA A 44 18.24 5.25 1.21
CA ALA A 44 18.01 6.03 2.43
C ALA A 44 19.33 6.32 3.15
N ALA A 45 20.19 5.30 3.27
CA ALA A 45 21.52 5.45 3.86
C ALA A 45 22.42 6.40 3.04
N GLU A 46 22.45 6.26 1.71
CA GLU A 46 23.22 7.14 0.81
C GLU A 46 22.77 8.61 0.92
N LYS A 47 21.48 8.85 1.12
CA LYS A 47 20.92 10.20 1.28
C LYS A 47 20.96 10.71 2.71
N GLY A 48 21.40 9.90 3.66
CA GLY A 48 21.48 10.24 5.07
C GLY A 48 20.13 10.46 5.74
N ILE A 49 19.12 9.72 5.30
CA ILE A 49 17.79 9.71 5.91
C ILE A 49 17.39 8.30 6.37
N ASP A 50 18.37 7.46 6.66
CA ASP A 50 18.15 6.20 7.36
C ASP A 50 17.73 6.44 8.83
N ALA A 51 17.01 5.50 9.39
CA ALA A 51 16.41 5.62 10.72
C ALA A 51 17.46 5.87 11.82
N ILE A 52 18.65 5.25 11.72
CA ILE A 52 19.72 5.40 12.74
C ILE A 52 20.17 6.85 12.82
N ARG A 53 20.45 7.45 11.66
CA ARG A 53 20.85 8.86 11.60
C ARG A 53 19.72 9.78 12.04
N LEU A 54 18.50 9.54 11.57
CA LEU A 54 17.34 10.38 11.90
C LEU A 54 17.08 10.40 13.42
N PHE A 55 17.12 9.24 14.08
CA PHE A 55 16.95 9.16 15.54
C PHE A 55 18.12 9.77 16.32
N SER A 56 19.33 9.80 15.74
CA SER A 56 20.44 10.51 16.37
C SER A 56 20.26 12.03 16.40
N LEU A 57 19.49 12.58 15.44
CA LEU A 57 19.15 14.01 15.36
C LEU A 57 17.91 14.35 16.18
N LYS A 58 16.89 13.51 16.12
CA LYS A 58 15.61 13.70 16.80
C LYS A 58 15.05 12.35 17.28
N PRO A 59 15.28 11.98 18.56
CA PRO A 59 14.86 10.69 19.12
C PRO A 59 13.35 10.45 19.06
N GLU A 60 12.53 11.49 19.18
CA GLU A 60 11.07 11.43 19.15
C GLU A 60 10.46 11.44 17.73
N LEU A 61 11.30 11.41 16.69
CA LEU A 61 10.85 11.45 15.31
C LEU A 61 10.13 10.16 14.91
N VAL A 62 9.04 10.26 14.17
CA VAL A 62 8.46 9.12 13.48
C VAL A 62 8.98 9.05 12.05
N VAL A 63 9.55 7.91 11.68
CA VAL A 63 10.08 7.67 10.33
C VAL A 63 9.22 6.63 9.65
N LEU A 64 8.54 7.00 8.56
CA LEU A 64 7.71 6.11 7.76
C LEU A 64 8.38 5.83 6.42
N ALA A 65 8.86 4.61 6.23
CA ALA A 65 9.35 4.11 4.94
C ALA A 65 8.23 3.34 4.24
N ILE A 66 7.73 3.85 3.10
CA ILE A 66 6.73 3.16 2.27
C ILE A 66 7.46 2.56 1.08
N THR A 67 7.78 1.28 1.14
CA THR A 67 8.54 0.59 0.10
C THR A 67 7.71 -0.49 -0.58
N ALA A 68 8.17 -0.96 -1.73
CA ALA A 68 7.47 -1.99 -2.49
C ALA A 68 7.34 -3.30 -1.68
N PHE A 69 8.44 -3.74 -1.05
CA PHE A 69 8.57 -5.07 -0.44
C PHE A 69 8.99 -5.04 1.03
N GLY A 70 9.12 -3.87 1.64
CA GLY A 70 9.67 -3.70 2.98
C GLY A 70 11.16 -3.38 2.96
N SER A 71 11.69 -3.03 4.12
CA SER A 71 13.09 -2.64 4.29
C SER A 71 14.02 -3.83 4.58
N GLU A 72 13.47 -5.02 4.76
CA GLU A 72 14.22 -6.24 5.05
C GLU A 72 13.91 -7.35 4.04
N GLY A 73 14.82 -8.32 3.95
CA GLY A 73 14.67 -9.48 3.07
C GLY A 73 15.31 -9.31 1.69
N PRO A 74 15.23 -10.36 0.85
CA PRO A 74 15.95 -10.40 -0.43
C PRO A 74 15.43 -9.42 -1.49
N GLU A 75 14.22 -8.91 -1.31
CA GLU A 75 13.54 -8.02 -2.26
C GLU A 75 13.55 -6.55 -1.83
N ALA A 76 14.18 -6.21 -0.70
CA ALA A 76 14.16 -4.86 -0.11
C ALA A 76 14.63 -3.76 -1.07
N GLU A 77 15.58 -4.08 -1.96
CA GLU A 77 16.10 -3.14 -2.95
C GLU A 77 15.34 -3.18 -4.30
N PHE A 78 14.33 -4.04 -4.44
CA PHE A 78 13.61 -4.18 -5.70
C PHE A 78 12.62 -3.03 -5.89
N ARG A 79 12.51 -2.60 -7.15
CA ARG A 79 11.51 -1.63 -7.58
C ARG A 79 10.28 -2.35 -8.11
N ALA A 80 9.12 -1.85 -7.80
CA ALA A 80 7.87 -2.38 -8.31
C ALA A 80 6.96 -1.28 -8.84
N THR A 81 6.13 -1.65 -9.79
CA THR A 81 4.97 -0.85 -10.22
C THR A 81 3.73 -1.37 -9.50
N ASP A 82 2.64 -0.62 -9.54
CA ASP A 82 1.34 -1.05 -9.01
C ASP A 82 0.88 -2.41 -9.57
N LEU A 83 1.18 -2.69 -10.84
CA LEU A 83 0.91 -3.99 -11.47
C LEU A 83 1.69 -5.12 -10.79
N ILE A 84 2.97 -4.91 -10.53
CA ILE A 84 3.84 -5.90 -9.87
C ILE A 84 3.35 -6.15 -8.45
N LEU A 85 3.02 -5.09 -7.72
CA LEU A 85 2.54 -5.18 -6.33
C LEU A 85 1.19 -5.89 -6.22
N GLY A 86 0.27 -5.60 -7.13
CA GLY A 86 -1.01 -6.30 -7.22
C GLY A 86 -0.85 -7.80 -7.52
N ALA A 87 0.14 -8.15 -8.34
CA ALA A 87 0.46 -9.56 -8.65
C ALA A 87 1.17 -10.24 -7.47
N ALA A 88 2.23 -9.61 -6.93
CA ALA A 88 3.04 -10.17 -5.84
C ALA A 88 2.26 -10.28 -4.53
N GLY A 89 1.36 -9.32 -4.24
CA GLY A 89 0.46 -9.36 -3.08
C GLY A 89 -0.74 -10.29 -3.26
N GLY A 90 -0.95 -10.89 -4.45
CA GLY A 90 -2.02 -11.85 -4.73
C GLY A 90 -3.34 -11.25 -5.24
N TRP A 91 -3.51 -9.95 -5.22
CA TRP A 91 -4.77 -9.29 -5.63
C TRP A 91 -5.13 -9.55 -7.08
N SER A 92 -4.17 -9.43 -7.99
CA SER A 92 -4.38 -9.69 -9.42
C SER A 92 -4.81 -11.13 -9.69
N MET A 93 -4.33 -12.10 -8.92
CA MET A 93 -4.72 -13.51 -9.06
C MET A 93 -6.20 -13.73 -8.75
N LEU A 94 -6.79 -12.91 -7.89
CA LEU A 94 -8.19 -13.02 -7.50
C LEU A 94 -9.12 -12.12 -8.35
N CYS A 95 -8.57 -11.34 -9.27
CA CYS A 95 -9.31 -10.46 -10.17
C CYS A 95 -9.27 -10.94 -11.63
N PRO A 96 -10.44 -11.16 -12.31
CA PRO A 96 -11.76 -11.25 -11.69
C PRO A 96 -11.93 -12.56 -10.91
N ALA A 97 -12.75 -12.54 -9.89
CA ALA A 97 -12.99 -13.72 -9.03
C ALA A 97 -13.51 -14.94 -9.79
N THR A 98 -14.19 -14.72 -10.93
CA THR A 98 -14.60 -15.76 -11.87
C THR A 98 -14.20 -15.34 -13.26
N SER A 99 -13.41 -16.14 -13.94
CA SER A 99 -13.04 -15.92 -15.34
C SER A 99 -13.73 -16.96 -16.22
N SER A 100 -14.31 -16.54 -17.34
CA SER A 100 -14.83 -17.42 -18.35
C SER A 100 -13.72 -18.23 -19.04
N ASP A 101 -12.53 -17.66 -19.09
CA ASP A 101 -11.33 -18.32 -19.60
C ASP A 101 -10.16 -18.14 -18.59
N PRO A 102 -9.85 -19.18 -17.83
CA PRO A 102 -8.74 -19.13 -16.87
C PRO A 102 -7.35 -18.97 -17.49
N ALA A 103 -7.20 -19.19 -18.79
CA ALA A 103 -5.94 -19.02 -19.51
C ALA A 103 -5.62 -17.55 -19.78
N LEU A 104 -6.64 -16.68 -19.74
CA LEU A 104 -6.42 -15.24 -19.87
C LEU A 104 -5.64 -14.70 -18.65
N PRO A 105 -4.75 -13.71 -18.86
CA PRO A 105 -4.02 -13.09 -17.76
C PRO A 105 -4.97 -12.45 -16.75
N PRO A 106 -4.54 -12.31 -15.47
CA PRO A 106 -5.27 -11.54 -14.47
C PRO A 106 -5.47 -10.08 -14.92
N LEU A 107 -6.52 -9.46 -14.41
CA LEU A 107 -6.76 -8.05 -14.67
C LEU A 107 -6.05 -7.19 -13.61
N LYS A 108 -5.36 -6.14 -14.08
CA LYS A 108 -4.90 -5.06 -13.22
C LYS A 108 -6.10 -4.19 -12.82
N VAL A 109 -6.17 -3.82 -11.56
CA VAL A 109 -7.11 -2.80 -11.09
C VAL A 109 -6.72 -1.45 -11.72
N TYR A 110 -7.70 -0.65 -12.09
CA TYR A 110 -7.46 0.65 -12.72
C TYR A 110 -6.71 1.61 -11.79
N GLY A 111 -5.78 2.37 -12.35
CA GLY A 111 -4.98 3.36 -11.61
C GLY A 111 -3.90 2.71 -10.74
N ASP A 112 -3.49 3.41 -9.69
CA ASP A 112 -2.43 3.01 -8.76
C ASP A 112 -3.01 2.62 -7.38
N GLN A 113 -3.96 1.68 -7.40
CA GLN A 113 -4.76 1.33 -6.22
C GLN A 113 -3.94 0.69 -5.09
N CYS A 114 -2.93 -0.12 -5.43
CA CYS A 114 -2.06 -0.71 -4.40
C CYS A 114 -1.34 0.38 -3.60
N TYR A 115 -0.77 1.35 -4.29
CA TYR A 115 -0.09 2.47 -3.64
C TYR A 115 -1.05 3.41 -2.91
N LEU A 116 -2.18 3.76 -3.51
CA LEU A 116 -3.15 4.68 -2.91
C LEU A 116 -3.72 4.12 -1.60
N MET A 117 -4.17 2.89 -1.61
CA MET A 117 -4.75 2.25 -0.42
C MET A 117 -3.71 1.99 0.65
N ALA A 118 -2.51 1.54 0.26
CA ALA A 118 -1.38 1.37 1.17
C ALA A 118 -1.00 2.70 1.82
N SER A 119 -0.92 3.80 1.05
CA SER A 119 -0.57 5.13 1.56
C SER A 119 -1.59 5.67 2.56
N ILE A 120 -2.89 5.43 2.35
CA ILE A 120 -3.94 5.82 3.31
C ILE A 120 -3.75 5.08 4.63
N SER A 121 -3.50 3.77 4.57
CA SER A 121 -3.27 2.96 5.76
C SER A 121 -1.95 3.34 6.47
N ALA A 122 -0.88 3.58 5.71
CA ALA A 122 0.40 4.04 6.23
C ALA A 122 0.27 5.40 6.95
N ALA A 123 -0.51 6.33 6.39
CA ALA A 123 -0.77 7.62 7.02
C ALA A 123 -1.51 7.47 8.35
N ALA A 124 -2.48 6.55 8.45
CA ALA A 124 -3.19 6.27 9.70
C ALA A 124 -2.24 5.72 10.78
N VAL A 125 -1.35 4.78 10.41
CA VAL A 125 -0.33 4.24 11.32
C VAL A 125 0.62 5.36 11.76
N ALA A 126 1.16 6.15 10.82
CA ALA A 126 2.09 7.23 11.15
C ALA A 126 1.48 8.27 12.11
N LEU A 127 0.22 8.64 11.91
CA LEU A 127 -0.48 9.58 12.80
C LEU A 127 -0.70 8.99 14.21
N ALA A 128 -1.03 7.70 14.30
CA ALA A 128 -1.18 7.02 15.59
C ALA A 128 0.17 6.95 16.33
N THR A 129 1.24 6.57 15.64
CA THR A 129 2.59 6.52 16.19
C THR A 129 3.12 7.92 16.60
N ALA A 130 2.85 8.95 15.77
CA ALA A 130 3.25 10.32 16.12
C ALA A 130 2.52 10.84 17.37
N ARG A 131 1.28 10.40 17.60
CA ARG A 131 0.56 10.71 18.83
C ARG A 131 1.22 10.04 20.03
N ASP A 132 1.60 8.78 19.90
CA ASP A 132 2.29 8.05 20.96
C ASP A 132 3.68 8.65 21.25
N ALA A 133 4.44 8.95 20.20
CA ALA A 133 5.75 9.62 20.31
C ALA A 133 5.67 10.99 21.02
N ALA A 134 4.59 11.75 20.78
CA ALA A 134 4.37 13.02 21.45
C ALA A 134 4.09 12.87 22.96
N ASP A 135 3.49 11.76 23.38
CA ASP A 135 3.17 11.48 24.76
C ASP A 135 4.35 10.81 25.52
N THR A 136 5.17 10.00 24.82
CA THR A 136 6.28 9.22 25.40
C THR A 136 7.66 9.88 25.24
N GLY A 137 7.86 10.65 24.18
CA GLY A 137 9.15 11.18 23.77
C GLY A 137 10.01 10.18 22.97
N ASP A 138 9.48 9.00 22.65
CA ASP A 138 10.16 7.95 21.90
C ASP A 138 9.58 7.85 20.48
N GLY A 139 10.43 8.09 19.48
CA GLY A 139 10.07 7.95 18.07
C GLY A 139 10.11 6.49 17.62
N GLU A 140 9.60 6.24 16.42
CA GLU A 140 9.53 4.88 15.86
C GLU A 140 9.80 4.85 14.35
N PHE A 141 10.44 3.78 13.90
CA PHE A 141 10.60 3.46 12.48
C PHE A 141 9.47 2.53 12.02
N ILE A 142 8.67 3.01 11.09
CA ILE A 142 7.57 2.25 10.49
C ILE A 142 8.04 1.74 9.13
N ASP A 143 8.31 0.44 9.04
CA ASP A 143 8.55 -0.25 7.76
C ASP A 143 7.21 -0.66 7.15
N PHE A 144 6.76 0.06 6.14
CA PHE A 144 5.47 -0.18 5.49
C PHE A 144 5.65 -0.79 4.10
N SER A 145 5.52 -2.12 4.01
CA SER A 145 5.55 -2.86 2.76
C SER A 145 4.20 -2.78 2.03
N VAL A 146 4.19 -2.25 0.80
CA VAL A 146 2.98 -2.21 -0.03
C VAL A 146 2.53 -3.61 -0.42
N GLN A 147 3.46 -4.54 -0.73
CA GLN A 147 3.13 -5.95 -1.00
C GLN A 147 2.43 -6.60 0.20
N ALA A 148 2.97 -6.44 1.41
CA ALA A 148 2.38 -7.01 2.62
C ALA A 148 1.00 -6.43 2.90
N TYR A 149 0.82 -5.13 2.66
CA TYR A 149 -0.49 -4.49 2.75
C TYR A 149 -1.48 -5.09 1.75
N VAL A 150 -1.10 -5.23 0.45
CA VAL A 150 -1.97 -5.86 -0.57
C VAL A 150 -2.36 -7.28 -0.16
N ALA A 151 -1.43 -8.06 0.37
CA ALA A 151 -1.72 -9.40 0.88
C ALA A 151 -2.69 -9.37 2.08
N SER A 152 -2.57 -8.39 2.97
CA SER A 152 -3.42 -8.26 4.16
C SER A 152 -4.88 -7.95 3.84
N VAL A 153 -5.16 -7.28 2.72
CA VAL A 153 -6.53 -6.92 2.30
C VAL A 153 -7.21 -8.00 1.44
N LEU A 154 -6.61 -9.17 1.29
CA LEU A 154 -7.23 -10.32 0.59
C LEU A 154 -8.31 -11.02 1.43
N GLU A 155 -8.87 -10.35 2.40
CA GLU A 155 -9.99 -10.73 3.28
C GLU A 155 -10.13 -12.24 3.56
N SER A 156 -10.76 -12.97 2.62
CA SER A 156 -11.10 -14.38 2.80
C SER A 156 -9.99 -15.36 2.37
N ALA A 157 -9.01 -14.92 1.60
CA ALA A 157 -7.99 -15.86 1.05
C ALA A 157 -7.11 -16.44 2.15
N LEU A 158 -6.61 -15.58 3.04
CA LEU A 158 -5.76 -16.01 4.16
C LEU A 158 -6.51 -16.87 5.18
N PRO A 159 -7.70 -16.47 5.70
CA PRO A 159 -8.50 -17.35 6.55
C PRO A 159 -8.88 -18.68 5.88
N THR A 160 -9.25 -18.66 4.60
CA THR A 160 -9.58 -19.90 3.87
C THR A 160 -8.40 -20.86 3.86
N TYR A 161 -7.19 -20.36 3.56
CA TYR A 161 -6.00 -21.21 3.63
C TYR A 161 -5.72 -21.71 5.05
N THR A 162 -5.78 -20.82 6.05
CA THR A 162 -5.46 -21.17 7.44
C THR A 162 -6.41 -22.24 8.00
N TYR A 163 -7.72 -22.11 7.75
CA TYR A 163 -8.72 -23.01 8.33
C TYR A 163 -9.05 -24.22 7.46
N LYS A 164 -8.94 -24.10 6.13
CA LYS A 164 -9.36 -25.16 5.20
C LYS A 164 -8.22 -25.76 4.40
N GLN A 165 -7.02 -25.13 4.42
CA GLN A 165 -5.88 -25.50 3.58
C GLN A 165 -6.22 -25.43 2.07
N GLU A 166 -7.18 -24.58 1.70
CA GLU A 166 -7.60 -24.35 0.32
C GLU A 166 -6.95 -23.07 -0.20
N VAL A 167 -6.30 -23.15 -1.36
CA VAL A 167 -5.75 -22.00 -2.04
C VAL A 167 -6.84 -21.36 -2.91
N ALA A 168 -7.12 -20.08 -2.69
CA ALA A 168 -8.06 -19.32 -3.50
C ALA A 168 -7.59 -19.27 -4.96
N THR A 169 -8.49 -19.55 -5.91
CA THR A 169 -8.21 -19.53 -7.34
C THR A 169 -9.31 -18.80 -8.12
N ARG A 170 -8.98 -18.34 -9.33
CA ARG A 170 -9.96 -17.72 -10.26
C ARG A 170 -11.01 -18.70 -10.79
N ARG A 171 -10.83 -20.00 -10.58
CA ARG A 171 -11.73 -21.06 -11.03
C ARG A 171 -12.78 -21.45 -9.99
N HIS A 172 -12.80 -20.77 -8.86
CA HIS A 172 -13.72 -21.15 -7.78
C HIS A 172 -15.16 -20.88 -8.22
N GLU A 173 -15.97 -21.93 -8.26
CA GLU A 173 -17.41 -21.78 -8.37
C GLU A 173 -17.91 -21.02 -7.13
N ARG A 174 -18.64 -19.93 -7.33
CA ARG A 174 -19.22 -19.19 -6.23
C ARG A 174 -20.21 -20.06 -5.50
N ARG A 175 -20.06 -20.20 -4.19
CA ARG A 175 -20.99 -20.95 -3.32
C ARG A 175 -22.33 -20.24 -3.17
N LEU A 176 -22.38 -18.95 -3.45
CA LEU A 176 -23.61 -18.17 -3.36
C LEU A 176 -24.31 -18.15 -4.74
N ILE A 177 -25.48 -18.77 -4.84
CA ILE A 177 -26.29 -18.83 -6.04
C ILE A 177 -27.70 -18.40 -5.66
N PRO A 178 -28.33 -17.46 -6.42
CA PRO A 178 -27.80 -16.73 -7.57
C PRO A 178 -26.87 -15.57 -7.22
N TRP A 179 -25.79 -15.42 -7.99
CA TRP A 179 -24.87 -14.29 -7.92
C TRP A 179 -24.43 -13.92 -9.34
N LYS A 180 -25.31 -13.27 -10.07
CA LYS A 180 -25.05 -12.87 -11.46
C LYS A 180 -25.99 -11.77 -11.92
N ILE A 181 -25.69 -11.21 -13.09
CA ILE A 181 -26.58 -10.31 -13.81
C ILE A 181 -27.61 -11.14 -14.58
N PHE A 182 -28.89 -10.85 -14.38
CA PHE A 182 -30.02 -11.34 -15.14
C PHE A 182 -30.51 -10.23 -16.06
N HIS A 183 -30.97 -10.58 -17.25
CA HIS A 183 -31.65 -9.64 -18.17
C HIS A 183 -33.14 -9.64 -17.88
N ALA A 184 -33.66 -8.54 -17.39
CA ALA A 184 -35.07 -8.27 -17.24
C ALA A 184 -35.60 -7.53 -18.49
N ILE A 185 -36.91 -7.34 -18.57
CA ILE A 185 -37.56 -6.69 -19.74
C ILE A 185 -37.08 -5.25 -19.94
N ASP A 186 -36.79 -4.56 -18.88
CA ASP A 186 -36.41 -3.14 -18.79
C ASP A 186 -34.92 -2.89 -18.58
N GLY A 187 -34.10 -3.95 -18.42
CA GLY A 187 -32.66 -3.79 -18.26
C GLY A 187 -32.00 -4.91 -17.46
N PRO A 188 -30.68 -4.82 -17.25
CA PRO A 188 -29.96 -5.80 -16.46
C PRO A 188 -30.20 -5.59 -14.95
N VAL A 189 -30.44 -6.68 -14.23
CA VAL A 189 -30.59 -6.71 -12.77
C VAL A 189 -29.52 -7.62 -12.16
N PHE A 190 -28.75 -7.09 -11.23
CA PHE A 190 -27.81 -7.89 -10.47
C PHE A 190 -28.52 -8.53 -9.28
N VAL A 191 -28.47 -9.85 -9.19
CA VAL A 191 -29.03 -10.61 -8.07
C VAL A 191 -27.89 -11.25 -7.31
N ALA A 192 -27.82 -10.95 -6.02
CA ALA A 192 -26.87 -11.55 -5.07
C ALA A 192 -27.65 -12.09 -3.88
N CYS A 193 -27.69 -13.41 -3.75
CA CYS A 193 -28.27 -14.06 -2.55
C CYS A 193 -27.13 -14.37 -1.58
N VAL A 194 -27.28 -13.90 -0.35
CA VAL A 194 -26.38 -14.20 0.76
C VAL A 194 -27.11 -15.19 1.65
N GLU A 195 -26.54 -16.37 1.87
CA GLU A 195 -27.07 -17.33 2.84
C GLU A 195 -26.95 -16.71 4.25
N GLN A 196 -28.00 -16.91 5.03
CA GLN A 196 -28.00 -16.61 6.46
C GLN A 196 -27.48 -17.79 7.25
#